data_61f8ace60b55eea82e0366664318fdb2
#
_entry.id   61f8ace60b55eea82e0366664318fdb2
#
_cell.length_a   1.000
_cell.length_b   1.000
_cell.length_c   1.000
_cell.angle_alpha   90.00
_cell.angle_beta   90.00
_cell.angle_gamma   90.00
#
_symmetry.space_group_name_H-M   'P 1'
#
loop_
_entity.id
_entity.type
_entity.pdbx_description
1 polymer ?
#
loop_
_entity_poly.entity_id
_entity_poly.type
_entity_poly.pdbx_seq_one_letter_code
_entity_poly.pdbx_strand_id
1 'polypeptide(L)'
;QRQMCIRDRPYFIDSTNFYDGYWQTSKYFKPFREELLEIFSPSDIILKKVFDWRKSIDSSNTVAVHIRRGDYLNNINRNSLKGGNVIGDVDYYLSAIKIIKEKVKNPLFCFFSDDITWCKDTFSNKLDNSLFVENTGSDAALVDLFSISFCEHGIMSPSTFSWWGNWLRKDKNGSIVVAPKGEYSNEYFLEKSWLII
;
A
#
# COMPACT_ATOMS: atom_id res chain seq x y z
N GLN A 1 -16.09 -1.02 28.10
CA GLN A 1 -16.52 -1.75 26.88
C GLN A 1 -16.11 -0.94 25.67
N ARG A 2 -15.09 -1.38 24.96
CA ARG A 2 -14.75 -0.82 23.66
C ARG A 2 -15.89 -1.21 22.71
N GLN A 3 -16.66 -0.24 22.28
CA GLN A 3 -17.61 -0.47 21.20
C GLN A 3 -16.84 -0.93 19.98
N MET A 4 -17.11 -2.17 19.57
CA MET A 4 -16.64 -2.70 18.31
C MET A 4 -17.10 -1.79 17.18
N CYS A 5 -16.23 -1.53 16.24
CA CYS A 5 -16.54 -0.85 14.99
C CYS A 5 -17.88 -1.34 14.46
N ILE A 6 -18.77 -0.42 14.12
CA ILE A 6 -20.09 -0.70 13.54
C ILE A 6 -19.86 -1.33 12.17
N ARG A 7 -19.81 -2.67 12.13
CA ARG A 7 -19.46 -3.43 10.92
C ARG A 7 -20.62 -3.62 9.93
N ASP A 8 -21.87 -3.47 10.38
CA ASP A 8 -23.01 -4.05 9.63
C ASP A 8 -24.27 -3.17 9.55
N ARG A 9 -24.18 -1.85 9.72
CA ARG A 9 -25.34 -0.98 9.55
C ARG A 9 -25.33 -0.26 8.20
N PRO A 10 -26.48 -0.17 7.52
CA PRO A 10 -26.60 0.67 6.32
C PRO A 10 -26.30 2.13 6.69
N TYR A 11 -25.50 2.76 5.84
CA TYR A 11 -24.91 4.08 6.08
C TYR A 11 -25.95 5.17 5.86
N PHE A 12 -26.56 5.64 6.92
CA PHE A 12 -27.20 6.94 6.94
C PHE A 12 -26.28 7.90 7.70
N ILE A 13 -25.57 8.74 6.97
CA ILE A 13 -24.88 9.88 7.58
C ILE A 13 -25.95 10.93 7.80
N ASP A 14 -26.39 11.03 9.04
CA ASP A 14 -27.19 12.16 9.50
C ASP A 14 -26.23 13.30 9.86
N SER A 15 -26.47 14.50 9.33
CA SER A 15 -25.68 15.70 9.59
C SER A 15 -25.59 16.10 11.06
N THR A 16 -26.38 15.48 11.93
CA THR A 16 -26.45 15.73 13.37
C THR A 16 -25.58 14.77 14.19
N ASN A 17 -25.01 13.71 13.58
CA ASN A 17 -24.26 12.69 14.29
C ASN A 17 -22.75 12.82 14.04
N PHE A 18 -21.97 12.69 15.10
CA PHE A 18 -20.52 12.52 15.03
C PHE A 18 -20.18 11.04 14.99
N TYR A 19 -19.39 10.62 13.99
CA TYR A 19 -18.99 9.24 13.80
C TYR A 19 -17.51 9.10 14.13
N ASP A 20 -17.18 8.42 15.22
CA ASP A 20 -15.80 8.10 15.62
C ASP A 20 -15.44 6.66 15.26
N GLY A 21 -14.28 6.47 14.63
CA GLY A 21 -13.82 5.15 14.24
C GLY A 21 -12.62 5.18 13.29
N TYR A 22 -12.02 4.02 13.05
CA TYR A 22 -10.86 3.89 12.15
C TYR A 22 -11.23 3.80 10.67
N TRP A 23 -12.50 3.58 10.33
CA TRP A 23 -13.05 3.54 8.96
C TRP A 23 -12.25 2.64 7.99
N GLN A 24 -11.74 1.53 8.48
CA GLN A 24 -10.80 0.64 7.78
C GLN A 24 -11.49 -0.27 6.77
N THR A 25 -12.36 0.28 5.91
CA THR A 25 -12.94 -0.46 4.79
C THR A 25 -13.44 0.49 3.72
N SER A 26 -13.17 0.16 2.46
CA SER A 26 -13.67 0.94 1.31
C SER A 26 -15.20 0.93 1.19
N LYS A 27 -15.89 -0.01 1.83
CA LYS A 27 -17.36 -0.10 1.79
C LYS A 27 -18.06 1.19 2.22
N TYR A 28 -17.43 2.00 3.08
CA TYR A 28 -17.98 3.28 3.54
C TYR A 28 -17.97 4.35 2.47
N PHE A 29 -17.01 4.34 1.57
CA PHE A 29 -16.75 5.43 0.63
C PHE A 29 -16.58 4.95 -0.83
N LYS A 30 -16.69 3.65 -1.09
CA LYS A 30 -16.59 3.09 -2.45
C LYS A 30 -17.53 3.73 -3.46
N PRO A 31 -18.80 4.08 -3.10
CA PRO A 31 -19.71 4.77 -4.03
C PRO A 31 -19.20 6.14 -4.48
N PHE A 32 -18.33 6.77 -3.68
CA PHE A 32 -17.76 8.11 -3.93
C PHE A 32 -16.29 8.05 -4.39
N ARG A 33 -15.89 6.91 -4.99
CA ARG A 33 -14.48 6.69 -5.35
C ARG A 33 -13.95 7.77 -6.29
N GLU A 34 -14.70 8.13 -7.31
CA GLU A 34 -14.25 9.12 -8.30
C GLU A 34 -14.09 10.51 -7.68
N GLU A 35 -15.02 10.94 -6.84
CA GLU A 35 -14.95 12.19 -6.10
C GLU A 35 -13.76 12.19 -5.13
N LEU A 36 -13.51 11.06 -4.47
CA LEU A 36 -12.37 10.94 -3.56
C LEU A 36 -11.03 10.94 -4.31
N LEU A 37 -10.94 10.34 -5.48
CA LEU A 37 -9.73 10.41 -6.31
C LEU A 37 -9.46 11.83 -6.78
N GLU A 38 -10.49 12.65 -7.00
CA GLU A 38 -10.35 14.07 -7.32
C GLU A 38 -9.91 14.87 -6.09
N ILE A 39 -10.60 14.69 -4.95
CA ILE A 39 -10.28 15.40 -3.68
C ILE A 39 -8.88 15.08 -3.18
N PHE A 40 -8.45 13.81 -3.26
CA PHE A 40 -7.11 13.37 -2.87
C PHE A 40 -6.08 13.49 -3.98
N SER A 41 -6.37 14.25 -5.04
CA SER A 41 -5.36 14.51 -6.06
C SER A 41 -4.15 15.22 -5.46
N PRO A 42 -2.92 14.78 -5.77
CA PRO A 42 -1.72 15.43 -5.28
C PRO A 42 -1.57 16.83 -5.89
N SER A 43 -1.01 17.77 -5.11
CA SER A 43 -0.69 19.09 -5.62
C SER A 43 0.37 19.01 -6.74
N ASP A 44 0.47 20.06 -7.56
CA ASP A 44 1.45 20.12 -8.66
C ASP A 44 2.89 19.92 -8.17
N ILE A 45 3.22 20.39 -6.97
CA ILE A 45 4.54 20.22 -6.35
C ILE A 45 4.82 18.75 -6.10
N ILE A 46 3.85 18.02 -5.54
CA ILE A 46 3.99 16.58 -5.29
C ILE A 46 4.02 15.81 -6.61
N LEU A 47 3.14 16.14 -7.55
CA LEU A 47 3.13 15.52 -8.89
C LEU A 47 4.47 15.67 -9.59
N LYS A 48 5.07 16.86 -9.53
CA LYS A 48 6.39 17.09 -10.13
C LYS A 48 7.43 16.12 -9.55
N LYS A 49 7.49 15.98 -8.22
CA LYS A 49 8.43 15.05 -7.56
C LYS A 49 8.16 13.58 -7.95
N VAL A 50 6.89 13.19 -7.99
CA VAL A 50 6.50 11.84 -8.44
C VAL A 50 6.91 11.60 -9.90
N PHE A 51 6.70 12.57 -10.79
CA PHE A 51 7.10 12.42 -12.19
C PHE A 51 8.61 12.48 -12.42
N ASP A 52 9.35 13.21 -11.58
CA ASP A 52 10.80 13.31 -11.73
C ASP A 52 11.49 11.96 -11.52
N TRP A 53 11.11 11.20 -10.49
CA TRP A 53 11.64 9.84 -10.36
C TRP A 53 11.04 8.88 -11.39
N ARG A 54 9.76 9.03 -11.75
CA ARG A 54 9.09 8.16 -12.74
C ARG A 54 9.69 8.30 -14.14
N LYS A 55 10.12 9.48 -14.54
CA LYS A 55 10.80 9.75 -15.83
C LYS A 55 12.14 9.05 -15.95
N SER A 56 12.82 8.79 -14.83
CA SER A 56 14.09 8.06 -14.80
C SER A 56 13.92 6.54 -15.05
N ILE A 57 12.67 6.07 -15.14
CA ILE A 57 12.33 4.65 -15.28
C ILE A 57 11.80 4.38 -16.68
N ASP A 58 12.54 3.59 -17.44
CA ASP A 58 12.10 3.05 -18.74
C ASP A 58 11.39 1.71 -18.55
N SER A 59 10.27 1.72 -17.85
CA SER A 59 9.44 0.52 -17.65
C SER A 59 7.97 0.88 -17.53
N SER A 60 7.14 0.17 -18.29
CA SER A 60 5.68 0.25 -18.20
C SER A 60 5.10 -0.64 -17.10
N ASN A 61 5.87 -1.64 -16.61
CA ASN A 61 5.40 -2.66 -15.66
C ASN A 61 6.01 -2.43 -14.27
N THR A 62 5.76 -1.26 -13.69
CA THR A 62 6.24 -0.93 -12.34
C THR A 62 5.40 -1.59 -11.26
N VAL A 63 6.06 -2.12 -10.25
CA VAL A 63 5.46 -2.79 -9.08
C VAL A 63 5.89 -2.04 -7.83
N ALA A 64 4.97 -1.36 -7.17
CA ALA A 64 5.26 -0.77 -5.88
C ALA A 64 5.39 -1.87 -4.82
N VAL A 65 6.53 -1.95 -4.15
CA VAL A 65 6.76 -2.84 -3.00
C VAL A 65 6.86 -1.94 -1.77
N HIS A 66 5.79 -1.85 -0.99
CA HIS A 66 5.81 -1.06 0.24
C HIS A 66 6.14 -1.94 1.44
N ILE A 67 7.15 -1.54 2.21
CA ILE A 67 7.61 -2.25 3.41
C ILE A 67 7.59 -1.29 4.59
N ARG A 68 6.75 -1.59 5.59
CA ARG A 68 6.67 -0.86 6.86
C ARG A 68 7.47 -1.60 7.93
N ARG A 69 8.44 -0.94 8.54
CA ARG A 69 9.33 -1.51 9.58
C ARG A 69 9.39 -0.64 10.83
N GLY A 70 9.72 0.61 10.71
CA GLY A 70 10.00 1.60 11.74
C GLY A 70 9.43 1.34 13.12
N ASP A 71 8.31 1.94 13.43
CA ASP A 71 7.62 1.80 14.72
C ASP A 71 7.12 0.37 15.01
N TYR A 72 6.89 -0.44 13.98
CA TYR A 72 6.49 -1.84 14.16
C TYR A 72 7.59 -2.73 14.76
N LEU A 73 8.87 -2.39 14.56
CA LEU A 73 9.99 -3.13 15.18
C LEU A 73 10.10 -2.85 16.68
N ASN A 74 9.72 -1.64 17.09
CA ASN A 74 9.84 -1.17 18.48
C ASN A 74 8.65 -1.57 19.36
N ASN A 75 7.54 -1.99 18.78
CA ASN A 75 6.38 -2.45 19.51
C ASN A 75 6.63 -3.83 20.12
N ILE A 76 7.02 -3.84 21.40
CA ILE A 76 7.22 -5.03 22.25
C ILE A 76 5.95 -5.91 22.31
N ASN A 77 4.79 -5.38 21.96
CA ASN A 77 3.51 -6.09 21.86
C ASN A 77 3.26 -6.70 20.47
N ARG A 78 4.28 -7.33 19.87
CA ARG A 78 4.11 -8.13 18.65
C ARG A 78 3.01 -9.20 18.75
N ASN A 79 2.67 -9.63 19.97
CA ASN A 79 1.58 -10.58 20.24
C ASN A 79 0.18 -9.96 20.17
N SER A 80 0.03 -8.64 20.15
CA SER A 80 -1.28 -7.98 20.01
C SER A 80 -1.66 -7.67 18.58
N LEU A 81 -0.72 -7.71 17.65
CA LEU A 81 -1.00 -7.77 16.22
C LEU A 81 -1.27 -9.23 15.87
N LYS A 82 -2.49 -9.70 16.13
CA LYS A 82 -2.99 -11.04 15.78
C LYS A 82 -3.07 -11.28 14.27
N GLY A 83 -2.07 -10.89 13.53
CA GLY A 83 -2.06 -10.90 12.08
C GLY A 83 -0.83 -11.52 11.45
N GLY A 84 -0.17 -12.44 12.15
CA GLY A 84 0.97 -13.16 11.60
C GLY A 84 2.22 -12.28 11.43
N ASN A 85 3.36 -12.90 11.30
CA ASN A 85 4.71 -12.32 11.24
C ASN A 85 5.04 -11.56 9.93
N VAL A 86 4.10 -10.87 9.31
CA VAL A 86 4.31 -10.25 7.99
C VAL A 86 5.10 -8.94 8.05
N ILE A 87 5.34 -8.41 9.25
CA ILE A 87 6.11 -7.18 9.43
C ILE A 87 7.58 -7.46 9.16
N GLY A 88 8.05 -7.06 7.97
CA GLY A 88 9.42 -7.35 7.54
C GLY A 88 9.68 -8.82 7.23
N ASP A 89 8.65 -9.63 7.03
CA ASP A 89 8.76 -11.03 6.63
C ASP A 89 9.24 -11.10 5.17
N VAL A 90 10.52 -11.43 5.02
CA VAL A 90 11.16 -11.54 3.71
C VAL A 90 10.47 -12.59 2.84
N ASP A 91 10.03 -13.69 3.41
CA ASP A 91 9.42 -14.80 2.67
C ASP A 91 8.07 -14.41 2.07
N TYR A 92 7.28 -13.57 2.77
CA TYR A 92 6.07 -12.98 2.20
C TYR A 92 6.39 -12.16 0.96
N TYR A 93 7.34 -11.22 1.06
CA TYR A 93 7.68 -10.36 -0.08
C TYR A 93 8.26 -11.14 -1.24
N LEU A 94 9.11 -12.14 -1.00
CA LEU A 94 9.65 -12.99 -2.06
C LEU A 94 8.56 -13.83 -2.73
N SER A 95 7.60 -14.33 -1.98
CA SER A 95 6.43 -15.06 -2.51
C SER A 95 5.54 -14.15 -3.36
N ALA A 96 5.26 -12.93 -2.90
CA ALA A 96 4.51 -11.93 -3.65
C ALA A 96 5.23 -11.52 -4.96
N ILE A 97 6.54 -11.31 -4.89
CA ILE A 97 7.39 -11.00 -6.04
C ILE A 97 7.35 -12.14 -7.06
N LYS A 98 7.42 -13.39 -6.61
CA LYS A 98 7.29 -14.57 -7.48
C LYS A 98 5.97 -14.58 -8.22
N ILE A 99 4.85 -14.36 -7.53
CA ILE A 99 3.51 -14.28 -8.14
C ILE A 99 3.45 -13.19 -9.22
N ILE A 100 4.01 -12.01 -8.95
CA ILE A 100 4.07 -10.93 -9.93
C ILE A 100 4.92 -11.34 -11.15
N LYS A 101 6.11 -11.92 -10.94
CA LYS A 101 6.98 -12.37 -12.05
C LYS A 101 6.31 -13.40 -12.96
N GLU A 102 5.45 -14.25 -12.42
CA GLU A 102 4.70 -15.25 -13.21
C GLU A 102 3.60 -14.62 -14.10
N LYS A 103 3.10 -13.43 -13.72
CA LYS A 103 1.94 -12.79 -14.37
C LYS A 103 2.29 -11.55 -15.18
N VAL A 104 3.39 -10.91 -14.87
CA VAL A 104 3.81 -9.61 -15.43
C VAL A 104 5.15 -9.78 -16.14
N LYS A 105 5.20 -9.34 -17.38
CA LYS A 105 6.42 -9.41 -18.19
C LYS A 105 7.40 -8.31 -17.79
N ASN A 106 8.64 -8.70 -17.46
CA ASN A 106 9.73 -7.78 -17.09
C ASN A 106 9.32 -6.72 -16.02
N PRO A 107 8.79 -7.13 -14.85
CA PRO A 107 8.39 -6.17 -13.83
C PRO A 107 9.61 -5.46 -13.24
N LEU A 108 9.48 -4.15 -12.99
CA LEU A 108 10.41 -3.36 -12.21
C LEU A 108 9.85 -3.18 -10.79
N PHE A 109 10.53 -3.72 -9.80
CA PHE A 109 10.13 -3.61 -8.39
C PHE A 109 10.67 -2.33 -7.76
N CYS A 110 9.77 -1.38 -7.48
CA CYS A 110 10.08 -0.10 -6.85
C CYS A 110 9.79 -0.19 -5.34
N PHE A 111 10.84 -0.20 -4.53
CA PHE A 111 10.72 -0.33 -3.08
C PHE A 111 10.52 1.04 -2.43
N PHE A 112 9.50 1.12 -1.57
CA PHE A 112 9.17 2.25 -0.72
C PHE A 112 9.15 1.78 0.73
N SER A 113 9.88 2.45 1.61
CA SER A 113 9.99 2.02 3.01
C SER A 113 10.46 3.15 3.92
N ASP A 114 10.05 3.10 5.17
CA ASP A 114 10.63 3.89 6.25
C ASP A 114 12.01 3.38 6.72
N ASP A 115 12.47 2.23 6.15
CA ASP A 115 13.80 1.65 6.34
C ASP A 115 14.35 1.14 4.99
N ILE A 116 14.62 2.09 4.09
CA ILE A 116 15.06 1.76 2.72
C ILE A 116 16.44 1.11 2.68
N THR A 117 17.30 1.41 3.65
CA THR A 117 18.63 0.78 3.77
C THR A 117 18.49 -0.72 3.98
N TRP A 118 17.63 -1.12 4.92
CA TRP A 118 17.33 -2.52 5.13
C TRP A 118 16.76 -3.19 3.88
N CYS A 119 15.91 -2.51 3.13
CA CYS A 119 15.36 -3.04 1.88
C CYS A 119 16.48 -3.29 0.86
N LYS A 120 17.44 -2.36 0.71
CA LYS A 120 18.60 -2.54 -0.16
C LYS A 120 19.42 -3.75 0.26
N ASP A 121 19.79 -3.84 1.53
CA ASP A 121 20.62 -4.93 2.05
C ASP A 121 19.95 -6.29 1.88
N THR A 122 18.60 -6.32 2.01
CA THR A 122 17.83 -7.57 1.96
C THR A 122 17.54 -8.05 0.54
N PHE A 123 17.22 -7.13 -0.39
CA PHE A 123 16.64 -7.51 -1.69
C PHE A 123 17.53 -7.23 -2.90
N SER A 124 18.54 -6.34 -2.81
CA SER A 124 19.37 -5.97 -3.98
C SER A 124 20.03 -7.17 -4.66
N ASN A 125 20.52 -8.13 -3.90
CA ASN A 125 21.17 -9.33 -4.41
C ASN A 125 20.20 -10.47 -4.80
N LYS A 126 18.89 -10.27 -4.61
CA LYS A 126 17.86 -11.27 -4.90
C LYS A 126 17.02 -10.92 -6.13
N LEU A 127 17.16 -9.69 -6.62
CA LEU A 127 16.31 -9.16 -7.70
C LEU A 127 17.13 -8.39 -8.71
N ASP A 128 17.12 -8.84 -9.96
CA ASP A 128 17.88 -8.20 -11.06
C ASP A 128 17.26 -6.87 -11.50
N ASN A 129 15.96 -6.66 -11.25
CA ASN A 129 15.22 -5.49 -11.70
C ASN A 129 14.48 -4.83 -10.53
N SER A 130 15.24 -4.09 -9.73
CA SER A 130 14.74 -3.39 -8.54
C SER A 130 15.25 -1.96 -8.46
N LEU A 131 14.41 -1.07 -7.95
CA LEU A 131 14.71 0.31 -7.64
C LEU A 131 14.33 0.60 -6.19
N PHE A 132 15.25 1.19 -5.43
CA PHE A 132 15.00 1.60 -4.05
C PHE A 132 14.80 3.11 -4.04
N VAL A 133 13.55 3.53 -3.77
CA VAL A 133 13.16 4.94 -3.85
C VAL A 133 13.48 5.64 -2.53
N GLU A 134 14.30 6.67 -2.61
CA GLU A 134 14.67 7.50 -1.47
C GLU A 134 14.08 8.89 -1.63
N ASN A 135 12.99 9.16 -0.92
CA ASN A 135 12.43 10.49 -0.81
C ASN A 135 12.81 11.10 0.54
N THR A 136 13.15 12.38 0.53
CA THR A 136 13.57 13.11 1.72
C THR A 136 12.79 14.42 1.84
N GLY A 137 12.79 14.99 3.04
CA GLY A 137 12.08 16.23 3.34
C GLY A 137 10.69 16.02 3.94
N SER A 138 10.03 17.11 4.25
CA SER A 138 8.74 17.10 4.98
C SER A 138 7.57 16.48 4.20
N ASP A 139 7.67 16.38 2.91
CA ASP A 139 6.66 15.83 2.02
C ASP A 139 6.99 14.43 1.49
N ALA A 140 8.10 13.82 1.95
CA ALA A 140 8.54 12.49 1.52
C ALA A 140 7.43 11.43 1.58
N ALA A 141 6.67 11.41 2.67
CA ALA A 141 5.56 10.46 2.83
C ALA A 141 4.45 10.66 1.77
N LEU A 142 4.13 11.91 1.41
CA LEU A 142 3.15 12.17 0.34
C LEU A 142 3.70 11.76 -1.03
N VAL A 143 4.97 12.03 -1.29
CA VAL A 143 5.63 11.61 -2.54
C VAL A 143 5.62 10.08 -2.64
N ASP A 144 5.94 9.36 -1.57
CA ASP A 144 5.88 7.89 -1.53
C ASP A 144 4.47 7.37 -1.77
N LEU A 145 3.47 7.94 -1.07
CA LEU A 145 2.07 7.54 -1.20
C LEU A 145 1.59 7.61 -2.65
N PHE A 146 1.84 8.75 -3.28
CA PHE A 146 1.43 8.95 -4.67
C PHE A 146 2.32 8.17 -5.65
N SER A 147 3.60 8.01 -5.38
CA SER A 147 4.48 7.15 -6.19
C SER A 147 3.98 5.70 -6.21
N ILE A 148 3.54 5.16 -5.08
CA ILE A 148 2.90 3.84 -4.99
C ILE A 148 1.64 3.80 -5.86
N SER A 149 0.80 4.84 -5.82
CA SER A 149 -0.44 4.90 -6.60
C SER A 149 -0.20 5.03 -8.12
N PHE A 150 0.95 5.54 -8.53
CA PHE A 150 1.32 5.66 -9.95
C PHE A 150 1.99 4.41 -10.54
N CYS A 151 2.38 3.43 -9.72
CA CYS A 151 2.85 2.14 -10.22
C CYS A 151 1.71 1.31 -10.81
N GLU A 152 2.02 0.39 -11.74
CA GLU A 152 1.02 -0.47 -12.40
C GLU A 152 0.49 -1.56 -11.46
N HIS A 153 1.36 -2.12 -10.62
CA HIS A 153 1.07 -3.22 -9.70
C HIS A 153 1.52 -2.86 -8.29
N GLY A 154 1.12 -3.66 -7.29
CA GLY A 154 1.52 -3.41 -5.91
C GLY A 154 1.70 -4.66 -5.06
N ILE A 155 2.62 -4.59 -4.11
CA ILE A 155 2.81 -5.53 -3.02
C ILE A 155 2.70 -4.74 -1.72
N MET A 156 1.70 -5.07 -0.92
CA MET A 156 1.38 -4.34 0.31
C MET A 156 2.17 -4.85 1.51
N SER A 157 2.44 -3.95 2.45
CA SER A 157 2.60 -4.31 3.87
C SER A 157 1.26 -4.23 4.62
N PRO A 158 1.13 -4.81 5.83
CA PRO A 158 -0.05 -4.66 6.68
C PRO A 158 -0.11 -3.25 7.31
N SER A 159 -0.35 -2.24 6.48
CA SER A 159 -0.33 -0.82 6.83
C SER A 159 -1.42 -0.07 6.10
N THR A 160 -2.12 0.85 6.78
CA THR A 160 -3.11 1.73 6.16
C THR A 160 -2.49 2.64 5.10
N PHE A 161 -1.25 3.05 5.28
CA PHE A 161 -0.50 3.80 4.27
C PHE A 161 -0.34 2.99 2.98
N SER A 162 0.08 1.74 3.09
CA SER A 162 0.19 0.82 1.96
C SER A 162 -1.15 0.59 1.27
N TRP A 163 -2.20 0.45 2.09
CA TRP A 163 -3.57 0.29 1.60
C TRP A 163 -4.01 1.50 0.75
N TRP A 164 -3.85 2.73 1.29
CA TRP A 164 -4.21 3.94 0.59
C TRP A 164 -3.41 4.14 -0.70
N GLY A 165 -2.10 3.89 -0.68
CA GLY A 165 -1.28 3.97 -1.89
C GLY A 165 -1.77 3.05 -3.00
N ASN A 166 -2.24 1.83 -2.66
CA ASN A 166 -2.80 0.90 -3.63
C ASN A 166 -4.25 1.22 -4.00
N TRP A 167 -5.06 1.72 -3.07
CA TRP A 167 -6.46 2.08 -3.32
C TRP A 167 -6.61 3.34 -4.20
N LEU A 168 -5.73 4.33 -4.02
CA LEU A 168 -5.69 5.55 -4.84
C LEU A 168 -5.19 5.30 -6.27
N ARG A 169 -4.70 4.10 -6.56
CA ARG A 169 -4.31 3.73 -7.92
C ARG A 169 -5.51 3.85 -8.85
N LYS A 170 -5.33 4.53 -9.98
CA LYS A 170 -6.32 4.51 -11.06
C LYS A 170 -6.48 3.07 -11.53
N ASP A 171 -7.73 2.62 -11.64
CA ASP A 171 -8.02 1.27 -12.12
C ASP A 171 -7.43 1.10 -13.52
N LYS A 172 -6.42 0.24 -13.61
CA LYS A 172 -5.81 -0.17 -14.86
C LYS A 172 -6.19 -1.62 -15.10
N ASN A 173 -6.74 -1.90 -16.26
CA ASN A 173 -7.04 -3.27 -16.66
C ASN A 173 -5.78 -4.13 -16.53
N GLY A 174 -5.86 -5.21 -15.73
CA GLY A 174 -4.72 -6.09 -15.47
C GLY A 174 -3.82 -5.70 -14.30
N SER A 175 -4.14 -4.63 -13.55
CA SER A 175 -3.41 -4.30 -12.33
C SER A 175 -3.52 -5.43 -11.30
N ILE A 176 -2.39 -5.82 -10.71
CA ILE A 176 -2.32 -6.85 -9.67
C ILE A 176 -1.83 -6.20 -8.39
N VAL A 177 -2.58 -6.40 -7.31
CA VAL A 177 -2.16 -6.03 -5.96
C VAL A 177 -2.09 -7.29 -5.11
N VAL A 178 -0.94 -7.53 -4.48
CA VAL A 178 -0.75 -8.63 -3.53
C VAL A 178 -0.78 -8.07 -2.13
N ALA A 179 -1.63 -8.64 -1.29
CA ALA A 179 -1.83 -8.24 0.09
C ALA A 179 -1.51 -9.38 1.06
N PRO A 180 -0.95 -9.08 2.26
CA PRO A 180 -0.63 -10.11 3.23
C PRO A 180 -1.89 -10.66 3.89
N LYS A 181 -1.87 -11.97 4.17
CA LYS A 181 -2.88 -12.62 5.00
C LYS A 181 -2.66 -12.23 6.47
N GLY A 182 -3.74 -11.93 7.21
CA GLY A 182 -3.66 -11.56 8.63
C GLY A 182 -4.93 -10.89 9.11
N GLU A 183 -4.90 -10.19 10.25
CA GLU A 183 -6.06 -9.44 10.78
C GLU A 183 -6.62 -8.41 9.79
N TYR A 184 -5.74 -7.84 8.98
CA TYR A 184 -6.08 -6.90 7.92
C TYR A 184 -6.52 -7.60 6.62
N SER A 185 -6.52 -8.93 6.57
CA SER A 185 -6.91 -9.70 5.38
C SER A 185 -8.38 -10.07 5.34
N ASN A 186 -9.19 -9.53 6.26
CA ASN A 186 -10.62 -9.78 6.21
C ASN A 186 -11.24 -9.06 4.99
N GLU A 187 -12.34 -9.59 4.49
CA GLU A 187 -13.10 -9.07 3.34
C GLU A 187 -13.59 -7.61 3.50
N TYR A 188 -13.46 -7.05 4.70
CA TYR A 188 -13.84 -5.68 5.01
C TYR A 188 -12.71 -4.68 4.77
N PHE A 189 -11.45 -5.10 4.95
CA PHE A 189 -10.29 -4.23 4.79
C PHE A 189 -9.71 -4.26 3.38
N LEU A 190 -9.60 -5.45 2.78
CA LEU A 190 -9.00 -5.62 1.46
C LEU A 190 -10.04 -5.53 0.33
N GLU A 191 -9.62 -5.02 -0.81
CA GLU A 191 -10.44 -5.06 -2.02
C GLU A 191 -10.56 -6.51 -2.53
N LYS A 192 -11.75 -6.88 -3.02
CA LYS A 192 -12.01 -8.24 -3.53
C LYS A 192 -11.12 -8.65 -4.70
N SER A 193 -10.60 -7.68 -5.44
CA SER A 193 -9.71 -7.90 -6.58
C SER A 193 -8.26 -8.15 -6.18
N TRP A 194 -7.88 -7.95 -4.91
CA TRP A 194 -6.51 -8.13 -4.46
C TRP A 194 -6.22 -9.60 -4.15
N LEU A 195 -5.00 -10.02 -4.47
CA LEU A 195 -4.52 -11.38 -4.16
C LEU A 195 -4.02 -11.43 -2.72
N ILE A 196 -4.57 -12.34 -1.93
CA ILE A 196 -4.21 -12.51 -0.51
C ILE A 196 -3.33 -13.75 -0.38
N ILE A 197 -2.14 -13.59 0.23
CA ILE A 197 -1.18 -14.68 0.44
C ILE A 197 -0.61 -14.68 1.86
#